data_5c6db11e6f9cd269a135b9b945cbfc09
#
_entry.id   5c6db11e6f9cd269a135b9b945cbfc09
#
_cell.length_a   1.000
_cell.length_b   1.000
_cell.length_c   1.000
_cell.angle_alpha   90.00
_cell.angle_beta   90.00
_cell.angle_gamma   90.00
#
_symmetry.space_group_name_H-M   'P 1'
#
loop_
_entity.id
_entity.type
_entity.pdbx_description
1 polymer ?
#
loop_
_entity_poly.entity_id
_entity_poly.type
_entity_poly.pdbx_seq_one_letter_code
_entity_poly.pdbx_strand_id
1 'polypeptide(L)'
;DQAINITNRIADIEKCDALLVTIPAQSLRTVTISLSDIVPASVPLVIATQGIERGSLMLMSEVMQSIVPPTPYAILSGPNFAREIAEGKPAASVIASHHPQLADAVSFAIGGKYFRLYSNDDPIGTQVGGALKNVLAIAAGIVEGTRLGENARAALITRGIAEIARFAKAKGGREETLMGLAGLGDITLSCTSTRSRNYALGVALGRAGNPQKMDGGRAG
;
A
#
# COMPACT_ATOMS: atom_id res chain seq x y z
N ASP A 1 -12.27 -8.67 20.20
CA ASP A 1 -12.31 -7.39 20.93
C ASP A 1 -13.73 -6.87 20.87
N GLN A 2 -14.32 -6.55 22.03
CA GLN A 2 -15.73 -6.07 22.12
C GLN A 2 -15.92 -4.66 21.50
N ALA A 3 -14.83 -3.97 21.18
CA ALA A 3 -14.85 -2.64 20.56
C ALA A 3 -15.02 -2.67 19.03
N ILE A 4 -14.92 -3.83 18.39
CA ILE A 4 -15.04 -3.95 16.93
C ILE A 4 -16.44 -4.38 16.56
N ASN A 5 -17.16 -3.52 15.86
CA ASN A 5 -18.46 -3.82 15.26
C ASN A 5 -18.30 -4.29 13.82
N ILE A 6 -18.78 -5.48 13.49
CA ILE A 6 -18.77 -6.00 12.12
C ILE A 6 -20.17 -5.82 11.52
N THR A 7 -20.24 -5.13 10.38
CA THR A 7 -21.51 -4.88 9.67
C THR A 7 -21.32 -5.07 8.17
N ASN A 8 -22.41 -5.40 7.48
CA ASN A 8 -22.49 -5.36 6.01
C ASN A 8 -23.35 -4.19 5.50
N ARG A 9 -23.74 -3.29 6.38
CA ARG A 9 -24.58 -2.13 6.05
C ARG A 9 -23.68 -0.91 5.80
N ILE A 10 -23.65 -0.47 4.56
CA ILE A 10 -22.87 0.72 4.14
C ILE A 10 -23.33 1.99 4.90
N ALA A 11 -24.60 2.12 5.23
CA ALA A 11 -25.14 3.26 5.98
C ALA A 11 -24.51 3.47 7.37
N ASP A 12 -23.93 2.44 7.97
CA ASP A 12 -23.26 2.57 9.28
C ASP A 12 -22.01 3.46 9.24
N ILE A 13 -21.51 3.79 8.03
CA ILE A 13 -20.34 4.66 7.79
C ILE A 13 -20.66 6.15 8.05
N GLU A 14 -21.93 6.57 7.96
CA GLU A 14 -22.34 7.99 8.14
C GLU A 14 -21.89 8.61 9.47
N LYS A 15 -21.63 7.79 10.49
CA LYS A 15 -21.28 8.22 11.85
C LYS A 15 -19.80 8.09 12.17
N CYS A 16 -18.95 7.80 11.18
CA CYS A 16 -17.53 7.62 11.40
C CYS A 16 -16.79 8.96 11.43
N ASP A 17 -15.82 9.11 12.33
CA ASP A 17 -14.91 10.27 12.36
C ASP A 17 -13.87 10.24 11.24
N ALA A 18 -13.55 9.06 10.72
CA ALA A 18 -12.66 8.84 9.59
C ALA A 18 -12.97 7.50 8.91
N LEU A 19 -12.69 7.38 7.62
CA LEU A 19 -12.89 6.15 6.85
C LEU A 19 -11.54 5.55 6.45
N LEU A 20 -11.18 4.39 7.02
CA LEU A 20 -10.00 3.63 6.61
C LEU A 20 -10.34 2.68 5.46
N VAL A 21 -9.74 2.93 4.30
CA VAL A 21 -9.98 2.21 3.04
C VAL A 21 -8.89 1.16 2.81
N THR A 22 -9.27 -0.14 2.87
CA THR A 22 -8.35 -1.29 2.76
C THR A 22 -8.78 -2.32 1.72
N ILE A 23 -9.67 -1.95 0.81
CA ILE A 23 -10.23 -2.83 -0.23
C ILE A 23 -9.24 -3.09 -1.37
N PRO A 24 -9.38 -4.20 -2.13
CA PRO A 24 -8.54 -4.46 -3.28
C PRO A 24 -8.58 -3.32 -4.32
N ALA A 25 -7.42 -2.93 -4.85
CA ALA A 25 -7.27 -1.77 -5.73
C ALA A 25 -8.24 -1.79 -6.93
N GLN A 26 -8.43 -2.95 -7.57
CA GLN A 26 -9.30 -3.07 -8.74
C GLN A 26 -10.81 -3.05 -8.42
N SER A 27 -11.17 -3.15 -7.15
CA SER A 27 -12.56 -3.01 -6.66
C SER A 27 -12.85 -1.62 -6.11
N LEU A 28 -11.81 -0.78 -5.94
CA LEU A 28 -11.92 0.51 -5.26
C LEU A 28 -12.97 1.41 -5.91
N ARG A 29 -12.94 1.56 -7.22
CA ARG A 29 -13.89 2.41 -7.96
C ARG A 29 -15.34 2.00 -7.71
N THR A 30 -15.64 0.72 -7.87
CA THR A 30 -17.01 0.20 -7.68
C THR A 30 -17.51 0.43 -6.26
N VAL A 31 -16.67 0.18 -5.26
CA VAL A 31 -17.03 0.41 -3.86
C VAL A 31 -17.17 1.92 -3.58
N THR A 32 -16.27 2.76 -4.10
CA THR A 32 -16.34 4.21 -3.89
C THR A 32 -17.61 4.81 -4.50
N ILE A 33 -18.07 4.32 -5.65
CA ILE A 33 -19.36 4.74 -6.25
C ILE A 33 -20.51 4.43 -5.28
N SER A 34 -20.54 3.28 -4.63
CA SER A 34 -21.58 2.95 -3.66
C SER A 34 -21.49 3.75 -2.35
N LEU A 35 -20.38 4.44 -2.12
CA LEU A 35 -20.14 5.31 -0.96
C LEU A 35 -20.39 6.78 -1.24
N SER A 36 -20.45 7.20 -2.50
CA SER A 36 -20.43 8.62 -2.90
C SER A 36 -21.54 9.47 -2.29
N ASP A 37 -22.73 8.88 -2.13
CA ASP A 37 -23.90 9.57 -1.59
C ASP A 37 -24.01 9.46 -0.06
N ILE A 38 -23.15 8.64 0.57
CA ILE A 38 -23.23 8.29 1.98
C ILE A 38 -22.11 8.96 2.78
N VAL A 39 -20.89 9.04 2.20
CA VAL A 39 -19.74 9.63 2.90
C VAL A 39 -19.82 11.14 2.88
N PRO A 40 -19.99 11.80 4.05
CA PRO A 40 -19.95 13.25 4.12
C PRO A 40 -18.59 13.79 3.71
N ALA A 41 -18.54 14.93 3.00
CA ALA A 41 -17.29 15.59 2.59
C ALA A 41 -16.39 15.98 3.79
N SER A 42 -16.95 16.06 5.00
CA SER A 42 -16.23 16.34 6.23
C SER A 42 -15.49 15.13 6.82
N VAL A 43 -15.82 13.91 6.39
CA VAL A 43 -15.21 12.68 6.92
C VAL A 43 -13.92 12.39 6.15
N PRO A 44 -12.74 12.49 6.79
CA PRO A 44 -11.46 12.29 6.10
C PRO A 44 -11.26 10.82 5.71
N LEU A 45 -10.57 10.63 4.59
CA LEU A 45 -10.25 9.32 4.05
C LEU A 45 -8.81 8.93 4.41
N VAL A 46 -8.61 7.75 4.99
CA VAL A 46 -7.28 7.14 5.19
C VAL A 46 -7.17 5.97 4.21
N ILE A 47 -6.40 6.15 3.15
CA ILE A 47 -6.28 5.17 2.08
C ILE A 47 -5.06 4.28 2.34
N ALA A 48 -5.30 3.02 2.67
CA ALA A 48 -4.28 1.97 2.81
C ALA A 48 -4.30 0.99 1.63
N THR A 49 -5.24 1.16 0.69
CA THR A 49 -5.28 0.41 -0.57
C THR A 49 -4.06 0.74 -1.42
N GLN A 50 -3.30 -0.28 -1.81
CA GLN A 50 -2.09 -0.15 -2.62
C GLN A 50 -2.34 -0.69 -4.02
N GLY A 51 -1.98 0.10 -5.04
CA GLY A 51 -2.13 -0.30 -6.43
C GLY A 51 -2.33 0.87 -7.38
N ILE A 52 -2.46 0.51 -8.66
CA ILE A 52 -2.80 1.40 -9.77
C ILE A 52 -4.01 0.78 -10.47
N GLU A 53 -5.03 1.57 -10.76
CA GLU A 53 -6.23 1.09 -11.43
C GLU A 53 -5.93 0.69 -12.88
N ARG A 54 -6.40 -0.47 -13.31
CA ARG A 54 -6.31 -0.90 -14.71
C ARG A 54 -7.17 -0.01 -15.59
N GLY A 55 -6.69 0.28 -16.78
CA GLY A 55 -7.38 1.10 -17.77
C GLY A 55 -7.13 2.60 -17.58
N SER A 56 -7.48 3.18 -16.44
CA SER A 56 -7.27 4.61 -16.18
C SER A 56 -5.83 4.96 -15.79
N LEU A 57 -5.07 4.01 -15.26
CA LEU A 57 -3.73 4.19 -14.67
C LEU A 57 -3.71 5.20 -13.51
N MET A 58 -4.83 5.40 -12.85
CA MET A 58 -4.99 6.28 -11.69
C MET A 58 -4.42 5.63 -10.42
N LEU A 59 -3.83 6.46 -9.57
CA LEU A 59 -3.54 6.11 -8.17
C LEU A 59 -4.84 6.00 -7.37
N MET A 60 -4.81 5.32 -6.25
CA MET A 60 -6.02 5.07 -5.47
C MET A 60 -6.67 6.34 -4.93
N SER A 61 -5.89 7.36 -4.57
CA SER A 61 -6.45 8.68 -4.21
C SER A 61 -7.11 9.37 -5.41
N GLU A 62 -6.51 9.29 -6.60
CA GLU A 62 -7.09 9.86 -7.83
C GLU A 62 -8.44 9.19 -8.15
N VAL A 63 -8.52 7.85 -8.01
CA VAL A 63 -9.77 7.10 -8.18
C VAL A 63 -10.84 7.60 -7.22
N MET A 64 -10.54 7.69 -5.92
CA MET A 64 -11.50 8.12 -4.92
C MET A 64 -11.95 9.56 -5.15
N GLN A 65 -11.01 10.48 -5.35
CA GLN A 65 -11.31 11.90 -5.60
C GLN A 65 -12.09 12.15 -6.88
N SER A 66 -12.04 11.25 -7.86
CA SER A 66 -12.86 11.35 -9.08
C SER A 66 -14.35 11.02 -8.85
N ILE A 67 -14.72 10.52 -7.66
CA ILE A 67 -16.06 9.98 -7.37
C ILE A 67 -16.70 10.70 -6.18
N VAL A 68 -15.98 10.75 -5.04
CA VAL A 68 -16.49 11.44 -3.83
C VAL A 68 -16.27 12.94 -3.92
N PRO A 69 -17.06 13.75 -3.18
CA PRO A 69 -16.81 15.19 -3.04
C PRO A 69 -15.38 15.48 -2.60
N PRO A 70 -14.88 16.71 -2.82
CA PRO A 70 -13.56 17.11 -2.33
C PRO A 70 -13.43 16.83 -0.82
N THR A 71 -12.68 15.80 -0.47
CA THR A 71 -12.57 15.29 0.90
C THR A 71 -11.09 15.21 1.26
N PRO A 72 -10.66 15.70 2.44
CA PRO A 72 -9.30 15.54 2.90
C PRO A 72 -8.93 14.05 2.97
N TYR A 73 -7.72 13.73 2.53
CA TYR A 73 -7.25 12.35 2.59
C TYR A 73 -5.81 12.23 3.08
N ALA A 74 -5.51 11.07 3.62
CA ALA A 74 -4.16 10.62 3.96
C ALA A 74 -3.90 9.24 3.38
N ILE A 75 -2.64 8.97 3.07
CA ILE A 75 -2.16 7.66 2.59
C ILE A 75 -1.44 6.96 3.73
N LEU A 76 -1.83 5.73 4.02
CA LEU A 76 -1.13 4.88 4.98
C LEU A 76 -0.34 3.81 4.21
N SER A 77 0.98 3.82 4.34
CA SER A 77 1.87 2.85 3.69
C SER A 77 3.14 2.61 4.50
N GLY A 78 3.80 1.46 4.30
CA GLY A 78 5.04 1.14 4.98
C GLY A 78 5.26 -0.36 5.18
N PRO A 79 6.40 -0.76 5.76
CA PRO A 79 6.82 -2.14 5.93
C PRO A 79 6.02 -2.86 7.03
N ASN A 80 4.86 -3.40 6.70
CA ASN A 80 3.97 -4.00 7.68
C ASN A 80 3.52 -5.40 7.28
N PHE A 81 3.81 -6.37 8.15
CA PHE A 81 3.08 -7.62 8.20
C PHE A 81 2.00 -7.54 9.29
N ALA A 82 0.73 -7.60 8.90
CA ALA A 82 -0.40 -7.46 9.81
C ALA A 82 -0.32 -8.38 11.04
N ARG A 83 0.18 -9.61 10.85
CA ARG A 83 0.36 -10.57 11.93
C ARG A 83 1.35 -10.06 12.99
N GLU A 84 2.46 -9.43 12.59
CA GLU A 84 3.46 -8.93 13.53
C GLU A 84 2.93 -7.75 14.33
N ILE A 85 2.14 -6.86 13.70
CA ILE A 85 1.47 -5.77 14.40
C ILE A 85 0.46 -6.33 15.41
N ALA A 86 -0.33 -7.32 15.00
CA ALA A 86 -1.31 -7.97 15.90
C ALA A 86 -0.64 -8.71 17.07
N GLU A 87 0.57 -9.22 16.90
CA GLU A 87 1.40 -9.81 17.95
C GLU A 87 2.10 -8.77 18.84
N GLY A 88 1.89 -7.46 18.60
CA GLY A 88 2.52 -6.38 19.36
C GLY A 88 4.01 -6.19 19.09
N LYS A 89 4.52 -6.66 17.95
CA LYS A 89 5.92 -6.43 17.56
C LYS A 89 6.12 -4.99 17.08
N PRO A 90 7.31 -4.42 17.29
CA PRO A 90 7.61 -3.06 16.81
C PRO A 90 7.43 -2.96 15.29
N ALA A 91 6.67 -1.96 14.87
CA ALA A 91 6.44 -1.66 13.48
C ALA A 91 6.36 -0.13 13.28
N ALA A 92 6.63 0.30 12.05
CA ALA A 92 6.55 1.70 11.68
C ALA A 92 5.97 1.86 10.28
N SER A 93 5.15 2.90 10.09
CA SER A 93 4.56 3.27 8.81
C SER A 93 4.65 4.76 8.55
N VAL A 94 4.29 5.15 7.34
CA VAL A 94 4.10 6.54 6.94
C VAL A 94 2.62 6.82 6.85
N ILE A 95 2.21 7.98 7.37
CA ILE A 95 0.94 8.61 7.08
C ILE A 95 1.21 9.89 6.27
N ALA A 96 0.81 9.93 5.02
CA ALA A 96 1.12 11.03 4.11
C ALA A 96 -0.13 11.79 3.71
N SER A 97 -0.12 13.11 3.89
CA SER A 97 -1.23 13.99 3.53
C SER A 97 -0.73 15.39 3.19
N HIS A 98 -1.42 16.07 2.27
CA HIS A 98 -1.25 17.51 2.06
C HIS A 98 -1.86 18.36 3.20
N HIS A 99 -2.56 17.73 4.14
CA HIS A 99 -3.13 18.33 5.34
C HIS A 99 -2.37 17.82 6.58
N PRO A 100 -1.38 18.57 7.12
CA PRO A 100 -0.57 18.11 8.25
C PRO A 100 -1.41 17.72 9.46
N GLN A 101 -2.47 18.50 9.77
CA GLN A 101 -3.36 18.25 10.89
C GLN A 101 -4.08 16.89 10.76
N LEU A 102 -4.41 16.45 9.55
CA LEU A 102 -4.99 15.14 9.30
C LEU A 102 -3.97 14.03 9.57
N ALA A 103 -2.73 14.19 9.07
CA ALA A 103 -1.68 13.22 9.32
C ALA A 103 -1.40 13.06 10.82
N ASP A 104 -1.36 14.17 11.57
CA ASP A 104 -1.13 14.17 13.02
C ASP A 104 -2.32 13.53 13.76
N ALA A 105 -3.56 13.87 13.41
CA ALA A 105 -4.76 13.29 14.01
C ALA A 105 -4.82 11.77 13.80
N VAL A 106 -4.55 11.30 12.58
CA VAL A 106 -4.51 9.86 12.27
C VAL A 106 -3.36 9.19 13.04
N SER A 107 -2.17 9.82 13.08
CA SER A 107 -1.03 9.28 13.83
C SER A 107 -1.34 9.13 15.32
N PHE A 108 -2.05 10.09 15.90
CA PHE A 108 -2.50 10.03 17.29
C PHE A 108 -3.54 8.93 17.51
N ALA A 109 -4.52 8.81 16.60
CA ALA A 109 -5.66 7.90 16.75
C ALA A 109 -5.27 6.41 16.61
N ILE A 110 -4.38 6.07 15.68
CA ILE A 110 -4.03 4.66 15.38
C ILE A 110 -2.60 4.29 15.75
N GLY A 111 -1.76 5.28 16.07
CA GLY A 111 -0.41 5.06 16.57
C GLY A 111 -0.41 4.48 17.98
N GLY A 112 0.70 3.87 18.38
CA GLY A 112 0.83 3.29 19.71
C GLY A 112 2.26 2.92 20.05
N LYS A 113 2.43 2.34 21.25
CA LYS A 113 3.75 1.97 21.79
C LYS A 113 4.61 1.12 20.84
N TYR A 114 3.97 0.24 20.09
CA TYR A 114 4.64 -0.72 19.18
C TYR A 114 4.38 -0.43 17.71
N PHE A 115 3.50 0.52 17.38
CA PHE A 115 3.20 0.92 16.01
C PHE A 115 3.36 2.42 15.86
N ARG A 116 4.49 2.84 15.28
CA ARG A 116 4.81 4.26 15.10
C ARG A 116 4.45 4.73 13.71
N LEU A 117 3.76 5.87 13.63
CA LEU A 117 3.48 6.56 12.38
C LEU A 117 4.39 7.77 12.23
N TYR A 118 4.94 7.95 11.03
CA TYR A 118 5.73 9.11 10.63
C TYR A 118 4.93 9.92 9.62
N SER A 119 4.70 11.19 9.92
CA SER A 119 4.01 12.10 9.01
C SER A 119 4.89 12.43 7.80
N ASN A 120 4.26 12.57 6.62
CA ASN A 120 4.88 12.97 5.37
C ASN A 120 3.90 13.85 4.58
N ASP A 121 4.41 14.78 3.78
CA ASP A 121 3.62 15.70 2.96
C ASP A 121 3.60 15.32 1.48
N ASP A 122 4.05 14.09 1.12
CA ASP A 122 4.03 13.54 -0.23
C ASP A 122 3.15 12.26 -0.33
N PRO A 123 1.83 12.40 -0.43
CA PRO A 123 0.94 11.26 -0.60
C PRO A 123 1.12 10.55 -1.94
N ILE A 124 1.64 11.21 -2.97
CA ILE A 124 1.87 10.61 -4.29
C ILE A 124 3.05 9.63 -4.22
N GLY A 125 4.23 10.08 -3.78
CA GLY A 125 5.40 9.22 -3.62
C GLY A 125 5.12 8.03 -2.69
N THR A 126 4.38 8.28 -1.59
CA THR A 126 3.97 7.24 -0.64
C THR A 126 3.09 6.17 -1.30
N GLN A 127 2.13 6.54 -2.14
CA GLN A 127 1.28 5.58 -2.88
C GLN A 127 2.07 4.80 -3.92
N VAL A 128 2.94 5.48 -4.68
CA VAL A 128 3.73 4.86 -5.74
C VAL A 128 4.64 3.77 -5.17
N GLY A 129 5.31 4.02 -4.04
CA GLY A 129 6.11 3.02 -3.35
C GLY A 129 5.32 1.76 -3.04
N GLY A 130 4.18 1.90 -2.37
CA GLY A 130 3.30 0.78 -2.02
C GLY A 130 2.70 0.05 -3.24
N ALA A 131 2.37 0.78 -4.32
CA ALA A 131 1.76 0.19 -5.51
C ALA A 131 2.74 -0.67 -6.31
N LEU A 132 3.99 -0.21 -6.48
CA LEU A 132 4.96 -0.86 -7.37
C LEU A 132 5.86 -1.88 -6.66
N LYS A 133 5.97 -1.86 -5.32
CA LYS A 133 6.74 -2.86 -4.57
C LYS A 133 6.38 -4.29 -4.91
N ASN A 134 5.09 -4.55 -5.18
CA ASN A 134 4.59 -5.90 -5.41
C ASN A 134 5.17 -6.51 -6.70
N VAL A 135 5.31 -5.70 -7.75
CA VAL A 135 5.95 -6.13 -9.01
C VAL A 135 7.43 -6.48 -8.75
N LEU A 136 8.12 -5.62 -8.00
CA LEU A 136 9.52 -5.85 -7.65
C LEU A 136 9.70 -7.07 -6.75
N ALA A 137 8.77 -7.32 -5.83
CA ALA A 137 8.77 -8.49 -4.97
C ALA A 137 8.61 -9.80 -5.79
N ILE A 138 7.72 -9.82 -6.78
CA ILE A 138 7.58 -10.97 -7.69
C ILE A 138 8.90 -11.19 -8.46
N ALA A 139 9.48 -10.13 -9.03
CA ALA A 139 10.73 -10.22 -9.78
C ALA A 139 11.90 -10.71 -8.90
N ALA A 140 12.02 -10.20 -7.66
CA ALA A 140 13.03 -10.66 -6.69
C ALA A 140 12.82 -12.13 -6.31
N GLY A 141 11.56 -12.57 -6.17
CA GLY A 141 11.22 -13.96 -5.95
C GLY A 141 11.59 -14.86 -7.13
N ILE A 142 11.42 -14.41 -8.37
CA ILE A 142 11.85 -15.16 -9.57
C ILE A 142 13.37 -15.35 -9.55
N VAL A 143 14.15 -14.31 -9.24
CA VAL A 143 15.61 -14.41 -9.11
C VAL A 143 16.00 -15.48 -8.09
N GLU A 144 15.33 -15.51 -6.93
CA GLU A 144 15.53 -16.55 -5.92
C GLU A 144 15.16 -17.95 -6.44
N GLY A 145 13.98 -18.08 -7.04
CA GLY A 145 13.47 -19.35 -7.55
C GLY A 145 14.32 -19.95 -8.66
N THR A 146 14.91 -19.12 -9.51
CA THR A 146 15.83 -19.50 -10.59
C THR A 146 17.28 -19.66 -10.12
N ARG A 147 17.59 -19.40 -8.83
CA ARG A 147 18.91 -19.51 -8.22
C ARG A 147 19.99 -18.62 -8.87
N LEU A 148 19.63 -17.43 -9.32
CA LEU A 148 20.58 -16.44 -9.88
C LEU A 148 21.51 -15.81 -8.82
N GLY A 149 21.21 -16.02 -7.54
CA GLY A 149 22.02 -15.60 -6.41
C GLY A 149 21.71 -14.21 -5.86
N GLU A 150 22.31 -13.94 -4.69
CA GLU A 150 22.07 -12.73 -3.91
C GLU A 150 22.50 -11.45 -4.62
N ASN A 151 23.61 -11.49 -5.37
CA ASN A 151 24.11 -10.34 -6.12
C ASN A 151 23.09 -9.88 -7.19
N ALA A 152 22.48 -10.83 -7.91
CA ALA A 152 21.46 -10.55 -8.91
C ALA A 152 20.21 -9.95 -8.26
N ARG A 153 19.79 -10.47 -7.09
CA ARG A 153 18.65 -9.96 -6.33
C ARG A 153 18.91 -8.54 -5.84
N ALA A 154 20.09 -8.26 -5.27
CA ALA A 154 20.47 -6.93 -4.82
C ALA A 154 20.50 -5.91 -5.98
N ALA A 155 21.08 -6.29 -7.11
CA ALA A 155 21.11 -5.46 -8.30
C ALA A 155 19.70 -5.16 -8.83
N LEU A 156 18.82 -6.18 -8.90
CA LEU A 156 17.42 -6.03 -9.31
C LEU A 156 16.66 -5.06 -8.40
N ILE A 157 16.77 -5.21 -7.08
CA ILE A 157 16.11 -4.33 -6.11
C ILE A 157 16.59 -2.89 -6.27
N THR A 158 17.91 -2.67 -6.37
CA THR A 158 18.48 -1.35 -6.54
C THR A 158 18.00 -0.67 -7.83
N ARG A 159 17.99 -1.40 -8.94
CA ARG A 159 17.47 -0.87 -10.21
C ARG A 159 15.96 -0.63 -10.14
N GLY A 160 15.22 -1.53 -9.53
CA GLY A 160 13.78 -1.40 -9.35
C GLY A 160 13.40 -0.16 -8.53
N ILE A 161 14.09 0.12 -7.44
CA ILE A 161 13.87 1.36 -6.66
C ILE A 161 14.09 2.60 -7.53
N ALA A 162 15.15 2.64 -8.34
CA ALA A 162 15.41 3.75 -9.23
C ALA A 162 14.32 3.94 -10.30
N GLU A 163 13.74 2.85 -10.83
CA GLU A 163 12.59 2.92 -11.74
C GLU A 163 11.33 3.46 -11.04
N ILE A 164 11.05 2.96 -9.82
CA ILE A 164 9.93 3.42 -9.01
C ILE A 164 10.06 4.91 -8.68
N ALA A 165 11.27 5.38 -8.35
CA ALA A 165 11.55 6.78 -8.08
C ALA A 165 11.28 7.66 -9.31
N ARG A 166 11.71 7.25 -10.50
CA ARG A 166 11.41 7.95 -11.74
C ARG A 166 9.91 8.03 -12.02
N PHE A 167 9.20 6.93 -11.79
CA PHE A 167 7.74 6.90 -11.95
C PHE A 167 7.05 7.82 -10.92
N ALA A 168 7.48 7.80 -9.66
CA ALA A 168 6.96 8.69 -8.63
C ALA A 168 7.13 10.17 -9.03
N LYS A 169 8.32 10.54 -9.48
CA LYS A 169 8.61 11.89 -9.98
C LYS A 169 7.73 12.29 -11.16
N ALA A 170 7.54 11.38 -12.12
CA ALA A 170 6.66 11.63 -13.28
C ALA A 170 5.19 11.82 -12.88
N LYS A 171 4.75 11.23 -11.76
CA LYS A 171 3.42 11.42 -11.16
C LYS A 171 3.34 12.66 -10.24
N GLY A 172 4.43 13.39 -10.02
CA GLY A 172 4.49 14.55 -9.15
C GLY A 172 4.85 14.26 -7.69
N GLY A 173 5.28 13.03 -7.38
CA GLY A 173 5.84 12.64 -6.09
C GLY A 173 7.35 12.96 -6.00
N ARG A 174 7.92 12.76 -4.82
CA ARG A 174 9.34 13.03 -4.54
C ARG A 174 10.17 11.75 -4.45
N GLU A 175 11.38 11.80 -4.98
CA GLU A 175 12.32 10.67 -4.93
C GLU A 175 12.73 10.35 -3.49
N GLU A 176 12.88 11.36 -2.63
CA GLU A 176 13.24 11.21 -1.22
C GLU A 176 12.22 10.37 -0.44
N THR A 177 10.94 10.47 -0.77
CA THR A 177 9.88 9.66 -0.17
C THR A 177 10.12 8.17 -0.38
N LEU A 178 10.68 7.79 -1.54
CA LEU A 178 10.98 6.40 -1.88
C LEU A 178 12.20 5.85 -1.11
N MET A 179 13.04 6.71 -0.55
CA MET A 179 14.17 6.29 0.31
C MET A 179 13.73 6.05 1.76
N GLY A 180 12.47 6.36 2.10
CA GLY A 180 11.88 6.15 3.43
C GLY A 180 11.15 4.82 3.59
N LEU A 181 10.32 4.76 4.64
CA LEU A 181 9.56 3.55 5.02
C LEU A 181 8.58 3.09 3.94
N ALA A 182 7.87 4.02 3.27
CA ALA A 182 6.89 3.69 2.24
C ALA A 182 7.51 3.23 0.90
N GLY A 183 8.81 3.41 0.71
CA GLY A 183 9.57 2.95 -0.45
C GLY A 183 10.57 1.87 -0.05
N LEU A 184 11.82 2.27 0.22
CA LEU A 184 12.93 1.35 0.54
C LEU A 184 12.59 0.38 1.66
N GLY A 185 11.96 0.83 2.75
CA GLY A 185 11.59 -0.04 3.87
C GLY A 185 10.60 -1.13 3.46
N ASP A 186 9.52 -0.77 2.79
CA ASP A 186 8.47 -1.70 2.36
C ASP A 186 8.93 -2.62 1.21
N ILE A 187 9.76 -2.11 0.30
CA ILE A 187 10.40 -2.90 -0.77
C ILE A 187 11.34 -3.94 -0.16
N THR A 188 12.21 -3.53 0.78
CA THR A 188 13.13 -4.45 1.45
C THR A 188 12.37 -5.58 2.13
N LEU A 189 11.35 -5.26 2.93
CA LEU A 189 10.52 -6.27 3.59
C LEU A 189 9.84 -7.20 2.57
N SER A 190 9.30 -6.64 1.49
CA SER A 190 8.53 -7.38 0.49
C SER A 190 9.40 -8.26 -0.42
N CYS A 191 10.64 -7.85 -0.71
CA CYS A 191 11.55 -8.52 -1.65
C CYS A 191 12.51 -9.53 -0.98
N THR A 192 12.51 -9.64 0.35
CA THR A 192 13.46 -10.50 1.07
C THR A 192 12.80 -11.53 1.98
N SER A 193 11.47 -11.55 2.07
CA SER A 193 10.74 -12.43 2.97
C SER A 193 9.72 -13.29 2.24
N THR A 194 9.74 -14.60 2.48
CA THR A 194 8.70 -15.53 1.99
C THR A 194 7.33 -15.32 2.64
N ARG A 195 7.23 -14.50 3.69
CA ARG A 195 5.94 -14.02 4.22
C ARG A 195 5.25 -13.05 3.27
N SER A 196 5.99 -12.40 2.36
CA SER A 196 5.42 -11.66 1.24
C SER A 196 4.82 -12.63 0.24
N ARG A 197 3.50 -12.55 0.04
CA ARG A 197 2.77 -13.40 -0.93
C ARG A 197 3.32 -13.22 -2.35
N ASN A 198 3.68 -12.00 -2.72
CA ASN A 198 4.22 -11.68 -4.02
C ASN A 198 5.64 -12.26 -4.21
N TYR A 199 6.50 -12.16 -3.21
CA TYR A 199 7.81 -12.79 -3.25
C TYR A 199 7.70 -14.32 -3.33
N ALA A 200 6.84 -14.94 -2.51
CA ALA A 200 6.60 -16.37 -2.52
C ALA A 200 6.06 -16.85 -3.89
N LEU A 201 5.13 -16.08 -4.51
CA LEU A 201 4.67 -16.32 -5.87
C LEU A 201 5.84 -16.28 -6.87
N GLY A 202 6.68 -15.26 -6.80
CA GLY A 202 7.88 -15.15 -7.64
C GLY A 202 8.82 -16.34 -7.49
N VAL A 203 9.09 -16.79 -6.26
CA VAL A 203 9.92 -17.99 -6.00
C VAL A 203 9.32 -19.23 -6.67
N ALA A 204 8.02 -19.41 -6.55
CA ALA A 204 7.34 -20.54 -7.15
C ALA A 204 7.39 -20.47 -8.69
N LEU A 205 7.18 -19.29 -9.29
CA LEU A 205 7.33 -19.06 -10.73
C LEU A 205 8.74 -19.37 -11.22
N GLY A 206 9.76 -18.89 -10.52
CA GLY A 206 11.16 -19.15 -10.87
C GLY A 206 11.54 -20.64 -10.80
N ARG A 207 11.00 -21.36 -9.83
CA ARG A 207 11.20 -22.82 -9.71
C ARG A 207 10.48 -23.63 -10.79
N ALA A 208 9.28 -23.21 -11.18
CA ALA A 208 8.47 -23.92 -12.16
C ALA A 208 8.99 -23.78 -13.61
N GLY A 209 9.82 -22.77 -13.89
CA GLY A 209 10.34 -22.49 -15.23
C GLY A 209 9.27 -22.10 -16.28
N ASN A 210 7.96 -22.18 -15.91
CA ASN A 210 6.85 -21.81 -16.77
C ASN A 210 5.66 -21.31 -15.90
N PRO A 211 5.28 -20.02 -16.02
CA PRO A 211 4.19 -19.43 -15.26
C PRO A 211 2.81 -20.07 -15.48
N GLN A 212 2.59 -20.71 -16.64
CA GLN A 212 1.31 -21.33 -16.99
C GLN A 212 1.02 -22.64 -16.24
N LYS A 213 1.99 -23.20 -15.53
CA LYS A 213 1.82 -24.45 -14.75
C LYS A 213 1.42 -24.25 -13.30
N MET A 214 1.12 -23.03 -12.88
CA MET A 214 0.79 -22.74 -11.49
C MET A 214 -0.72 -22.64 -11.28
N ASP A 215 -1.29 -23.64 -10.59
CA ASP A 215 -2.64 -23.56 -10.08
C ASP A 215 -2.77 -22.50 -8.96
N GLY A 216 -3.61 -21.51 -9.19
CA GLY A 216 -4.32 -20.77 -8.14
C GLY A 216 -3.61 -19.64 -7.39
N GLY A 217 -2.36 -19.32 -7.63
CA GLY A 217 -1.69 -18.19 -6.99
C GLY A 217 -2.05 -16.84 -7.61
N ARG A 218 -2.92 -16.04 -6.96
CA ARG A 218 -3.16 -14.65 -7.35
C ARG A 218 -2.17 -13.73 -6.65
N ALA A 219 -1.50 -12.87 -7.41
CA ALA A 219 -0.78 -11.74 -6.86
C ALA A 219 -1.76 -10.79 -6.13
N GLY A 220 -1.40 -10.32 -4.98
CA GLY A 220 -2.17 -9.37 -4.17
C GLY A 220 -2.05 -7.95 -4.68
#